data_d6248eafbfc46b9ae01d86464cd6b2af
#
_entry.id   d6248eafbfc46b9ae01d86464cd6b2af
#
_cell.length_a   1.000
_cell.length_b   1.000
_cell.length_c   1.000
_cell.angle_alpha   90.00
_cell.angle_beta   90.00
_cell.angle_gamma   90.00
#
_symmetry.space_group_name_H-M   'P 1'
#
loop_
_entity.id
_entity.type
_entity.pdbx_description
1 polymer ?
#
loop_
_entity_poly.entity_id
_entity_poly.type
_entity_poly.pdbx_seq_one_letter_code
_entity_poly.pdbx_strand_id
1 'polypeptide(L)'
;TKPDEGTVLFDGMTDLTRLDETRIAELGIGRKFQKPTVFESQTIEDNLLLALNVDHSVKGTLFWRGSRDEAERIDRVLETIRLTDARYRLAGSLSHGQKQWLEIGMLLAQDPKLLLVDEPVAGMTDVETHQTAELLKEINKEKTVMVVEHDMTFVRELGVKVTCLHEGTVLAEGTIDQVSS
;
A
#
# COMPACT_ATOMS: atom_id res chain seq x y z
N THR A 1 9.90 10.60 -10.70
CA THR A 1 11.21 11.13 -11.13
C THR A 1 11.96 10.00 -11.82
N LYS A 2 12.52 10.22 -12.99
CA LYS A 2 13.39 9.24 -13.65
C LYS A 2 14.80 9.33 -13.03
N PRO A 3 15.52 8.19 -12.88
CA PRO A 3 16.90 8.22 -12.45
C PRO A 3 17.77 8.91 -13.53
N ASP A 4 18.84 9.59 -13.11
CA ASP A 4 19.79 10.21 -14.03
C ASP A 4 20.64 9.14 -14.73
N GLU A 5 20.99 8.06 -14.02
CA GLU A 5 21.73 6.91 -14.53
C GLU A 5 21.20 5.60 -13.94
N GLY A 6 21.48 4.50 -14.61
CA GLY A 6 21.09 3.15 -14.17
C GLY A 6 19.75 2.68 -14.71
N THR A 7 19.36 1.49 -14.30
CA THR A 7 18.10 0.82 -14.69
C THR A 7 17.37 0.29 -13.47
N VAL A 8 16.04 0.32 -13.52
CA VAL A 8 15.18 -0.31 -12.51
C VAL A 8 14.36 -1.39 -13.19
N LEU A 9 14.63 -2.65 -12.85
CA LEU A 9 13.96 -3.80 -13.45
C LEU A 9 12.87 -4.35 -12.53
N PHE A 10 11.67 -4.50 -13.06
CA PHE A 10 10.57 -5.21 -12.42
C PHE A 10 10.49 -6.63 -13.00
N ASP A 11 10.37 -7.63 -12.12
CA ASP A 11 10.40 -9.07 -12.46
C ASP A 11 11.66 -9.47 -13.29
N GLY A 12 12.76 -8.73 -13.16
CA GLY A 12 14.02 -8.98 -13.86
C GLY A 12 14.00 -8.71 -15.37
N MET A 13 12.87 -8.28 -15.92
CA MET A 13 12.66 -8.13 -17.37
C MET A 13 12.20 -6.74 -17.81
N THR A 14 11.35 -6.10 -17.04
CA THR A 14 10.71 -4.84 -17.42
C THR A 14 11.47 -3.65 -16.86
N ASP A 15 12.07 -2.85 -17.73
CA ASP A 15 12.79 -1.62 -17.36
C ASP A 15 11.77 -0.49 -17.09
N LEU A 16 11.55 -0.19 -15.80
CA LEU A 16 10.62 0.84 -15.36
C LEU A 16 11.06 2.26 -15.71
N THR A 17 12.36 2.49 -15.96
CA THR A 17 12.88 3.83 -16.31
C THR A 17 12.35 4.34 -17.63
N ARG A 18 11.87 3.45 -18.49
CA ARG A 18 11.32 3.74 -19.81
C ARG A 18 9.81 3.91 -19.84
N LEU A 19 9.14 3.64 -18.72
CA LEU A 19 7.68 3.68 -18.62
C LEU A 19 7.21 4.98 -17.96
N ASP A 20 5.98 5.36 -18.28
CA ASP A 20 5.25 6.39 -17.54
C ASP A 20 4.54 5.79 -16.32
N GLU A 21 4.02 6.65 -15.46
CA GLU A 21 3.38 6.25 -14.19
C GLU A 21 2.15 5.36 -14.42
N THR A 22 1.40 5.60 -15.49
CA THR A 22 0.21 4.80 -15.86
C THR A 22 0.61 3.37 -16.20
N ARG A 23 1.63 3.21 -17.04
CA ARG A 23 2.16 1.90 -17.39
C ARG A 23 2.74 1.15 -16.20
N ILE A 24 3.41 1.85 -15.29
CA ILE A 24 3.93 1.27 -14.06
C ILE A 24 2.77 0.75 -13.18
N ALA A 25 1.69 1.51 -13.06
CA ALA A 25 0.50 1.06 -12.32
C ALA A 25 -0.17 -0.16 -12.99
N GLU A 26 -0.28 -0.18 -14.34
CA GLU A 26 -0.81 -1.32 -15.11
C GLU A 26 0.00 -2.62 -14.92
N LEU A 27 1.30 -2.54 -14.58
CA LEU A 27 2.11 -3.69 -14.23
C LEU A 27 1.77 -4.30 -12.85
N GLY A 28 0.91 -3.62 -12.08
CA GLY A 28 0.53 -4.02 -10.74
C GLY A 28 1.46 -3.48 -9.65
N ILE A 29 2.05 -2.31 -9.86
CA ILE A 29 2.85 -1.62 -8.84
C ILE A 29 1.97 -0.55 -8.21
N GLY A 30 1.54 -0.78 -6.96
CA GLY A 30 0.78 0.17 -6.16
C GLY A 30 1.70 0.99 -5.27
N ARG A 31 1.51 2.32 -5.21
CA ARG A 31 2.26 3.21 -4.32
C ARG A 31 1.33 4.00 -3.42
N LYS A 32 1.58 3.92 -2.11
CA LYS A 32 0.98 4.82 -1.13
C LYS A 32 1.75 6.14 -1.12
N PHE A 33 1.01 7.25 -1.28
CA PHE A 33 1.59 8.59 -1.17
C PHE A 33 1.56 9.08 0.28
N GLN A 34 2.46 10.02 0.62
CA GLN A 34 2.52 10.62 1.98
C GLN A 34 1.27 11.43 2.36
N LYS A 35 0.55 11.99 1.39
CA LYS A 35 -0.70 12.72 1.68
C LYS A 35 -1.88 11.76 1.64
N PRO A 36 -2.77 11.79 2.66
CA PRO A 36 -3.98 10.98 2.65
C PRO A 36 -4.82 11.23 1.40
N THR A 37 -5.23 10.13 0.75
CA THR A 37 -6.05 10.16 -0.47
C THR A 37 -7.48 9.68 -0.21
N VAL A 38 -7.86 9.51 1.06
CA VAL A 38 -9.21 9.07 1.43
C VAL A 38 -10.25 10.17 1.21
N PHE A 39 -11.39 9.81 0.69
CA PHE A 39 -12.55 10.68 0.56
C PHE A 39 -13.31 10.69 1.88
N GLU A 40 -13.02 11.68 2.75
CA GLU A 40 -13.54 11.75 4.12
C GLU A 40 -15.06 11.81 4.22
N SER A 41 -15.72 12.37 3.21
CA SER A 41 -17.17 12.47 3.12
C SER A 41 -17.87 11.21 2.62
N GLN A 42 -17.11 10.20 2.20
CA GLN A 42 -17.61 8.91 1.74
C GLN A 42 -17.43 7.84 2.83
N THR A 43 -18.17 6.75 2.71
CA THR A 43 -18.00 5.61 3.60
C THR A 43 -16.67 4.89 3.31
N ILE A 44 -16.24 4.03 4.23
CA ILE A 44 -15.04 3.18 4.03
C ILE A 44 -15.26 2.29 2.81
N GLU A 45 -16.44 1.69 2.66
CA GLU A 45 -16.79 0.87 1.50
C GLU A 45 -16.75 1.67 0.20
N ASP A 46 -17.31 2.87 0.17
CA ASP A 46 -17.28 3.72 -1.03
C ASP A 46 -15.85 4.07 -1.45
N ASN A 47 -14.95 4.34 -0.48
CA ASN A 47 -13.53 4.58 -0.76
C ASN A 47 -12.89 3.35 -1.43
N LEU A 48 -13.16 2.14 -0.94
CA LEU A 48 -12.63 0.92 -1.53
C LEU A 48 -13.24 0.65 -2.91
N LEU A 49 -14.54 0.87 -3.10
CA LEU A 49 -15.21 0.73 -4.40
C LEU A 49 -14.65 1.69 -5.44
N LEU A 50 -14.39 2.95 -5.06
CA LEU A 50 -13.77 3.96 -5.94
C LEU A 50 -12.33 3.58 -6.33
N ALA A 51 -11.65 2.81 -5.50
CA ALA A 51 -10.28 2.37 -5.75
C ALA A 51 -10.21 1.10 -6.62
N LEU A 52 -11.32 0.37 -6.81
CA LEU A 52 -11.33 -0.81 -7.68
C LEU A 52 -10.88 -0.44 -9.10
N ASN A 53 -10.02 -1.27 -9.66
CA ASN A 53 -9.62 -1.15 -11.06
C ASN A 53 -10.71 -1.75 -11.96
N VAL A 54 -11.78 -1.00 -12.17
CA VAL A 54 -12.92 -1.36 -13.04
C VAL A 54 -12.84 -0.61 -14.36
N ASP A 55 -13.45 -1.20 -15.40
CA ASP A 55 -13.58 -0.53 -16.69
C ASP A 55 -14.39 0.76 -16.57
N HIS A 56 -13.71 1.89 -16.59
CA HIS A 56 -14.31 3.24 -16.56
C HIS A 56 -14.92 3.68 -17.90
N SER A 57 -15.15 2.74 -18.84
CA SER A 57 -15.91 3.08 -20.06
C SER A 57 -17.31 3.56 -19.69
N VAL A 58 -17.87 4.44 -20.54
CA VAL A 58 -19.25 4.98 -20.33
C VAL A 58 -20.27 3.86 -20.18
N LYS A 59 -20.08 2.73 -20.89
CA LYS A 59 -20.95 1.54 -20.76
C LYS A 59 -20.71 0.79 -19.45
N GLY A 60 -19.45 0.61 -19.03
CA GLY A 60 -19.10 0.00 -17.74
C GLY A 60 -19.71 0.80 -16.58
N THR A 61 -19.57 2.12 -16.58
CA THR A 61 -20.09 2.99 -15.51
C THR A 61 -21.64 3.05 -15.48
N LEU A 62 -22.29 3.08 -16.64
CA LEU A 62 -23.75 3.21 -16.72
C LEU A 62 -24.48 1.91 -16.32
N PHE A 63 -23.87 0.75 -16.53
CA PHE A 63 -24.43 -0.57 -16.20
C PHE A 63 -23.72 -1.27 -15.05
N TRP A 64 -22.86 -0.55 -14.31
CA TRP A 64 -22.14 -1.11 -13.17
C TRP A 64 -23.14 -1.56 -12.10
N ARG A 65 -23.30 -2.84 -11.99
CA ARG A 65 -23.91 -3.54 -10.86
C ARG A 65 -22.77 -4.31 -10.25
N GLY A 66 -22.20 -3.84 -9.14
CA GLY A 66 -21.06 -4.51 -8.49
C GLY A 66 -21.08 -6.02 -8.69
N SER A 67 -20.04 -6.57 -9.30
CA SER A 67 -19.99 -8.01 -9.54
C SER A 67 -19.84 -8.72 -8.19
N ARG A 68 -20.25 -9.99 -8.11
CA ARG A 68 -20.03 -10.80 -6.91
C ARG A 68 -18.54 -10.85 -6.55
N ASP A 69 -17.67 -10.92 -7.55
CA ASP A 69 -16.20 -10.97 -7.38
C ASP A 69 -15.66 -9.67 -6.77
N GLU A 70 -16.22 -8.50 -7.14
CA GLU A 70 -15.88 -7.21 -6.57
C GLU A 70 -16.32 -7.11 -5.11
N ALA A 71 -17.53 -7.54 -4.78
CA ALA A 71 -18.02 -7.56 -3.41
C ALA A 71 -17.16 -8.47 -2.53
N GLU A 72 -16.83 -9.69 -3.00
CA GLU A 72 -15.95 -10.62 -2.30
C GLU A 72 -14.53 -10.04 -2.15
N ARG A 73 -14.05 -9.25 -3.11
CA ARG A 73 -12.76 -8.54 -3.00
C ARG A 73 -12.80 -7.48 -1.91
N ILE A 74 -13.85 -6.64 -1.88
CA ILE A 74 -14.03 -5.61 -0.85
C ILE A 74 -14.10 -6.25 0.54
N ASP A 75 -14.84 -7.36 0.68
CA ASP A 75 -14.95 -8.08 1.95
C ASP A 75 -13.58 -8.56 2.45
N ARG A 76 -12.78 -9.20 1.57
CA ARG A 76 -11.41 -9.61 1.91
C ARG A 76 -10.50 -8.44 2.29
N VAL A 77 -10.58 -7.33 1.55
CA VAL A 77 -9.79 -6.14 1.86
C VAL A 77 -10.19 -5.57 3.22
N LEU A 78 -11.48 -5.42 3.51
CA LEU A 78 -11.99 -4.94 4.80
C LEU A 78 -11.52 -5.80 5.97
N GLU A 79 -11.52 -7.12 5.80
CA GLU A 79 -11.01 -8.06 6.79
C GLU A 79 -9.51 -7.85 7.01
N THR A 80 -8.72 -7.79 5.93
CA THR A 80 -7.27 -7.58 5.98
C THR A 80 -6.92 -6.29 6.70
N ILE A 81 -7.57 -5.16 6.35
CA ILE A 81 -7.31 -3.86 6.99
C ILE A 81 -8.04 -3.66 8.32
N ARG A 82 -8.76 -4.67 8.82
CA ARG A 82 -9.46 -4.69 10.13
C ARG A 82 -10.52 -3.59 10.28
N LEU A 83 -11.20 -3.24 9.20
CA LEU A 83 -12.24 -2.21 9.18
C LEU A 83 -13.64 -2.75 8.84
N THR A 84 -13.86 -4.05 8.92
CA THR A 84 -15.13 -4.72 8.60
C THR A 84 -16.30 -4.12 9.39
N ASP A 85 -16.15 -3.95 10.71
CA ASP A 85 -17.20 -3.41 11.58
C ASP A 85 -17.49 -1.91 11.33
N ALA A 86 -16.54 -1.23 10.70
CA ALA A 86 -16.66 0.19 10.38
C ALA A 86 -17.06 0.45 8.91
N ARG A 87 -17.36 -0.59 8.14
CA ARG A 87 -17.62 -0.57 6.69
C ARG A 87 -18.45 0.62 6.20
N TYR A 88 -19.55 0.90 6.88
CA TYR A 88 -20.50 1.96 6.50
C TYR A 88 -20.29 3.29 7.23
N ARG A 89 -19.23 3.41 8.04
CA ARG A 89 -18.87 4.67 8.67
C ARG A 89 -18.19 5.59 7.67
N LEU A 90 -18.36 6.91 7.86
CA LEU A 90 -17.62 7.91 7.09
C LEU A 90 -16.11 7.81 7.38
N ALA A 91 -15.30 7.83 6.33
CA ALA A 91 -13.84 7.75 6.46
C ALA A 91 -13.26 8.92 7.28
N GLY A 92 -13.92 10.09 7.27
CA GLY A 92 -13.55 11.23 8.10
C GLY A 92 -13.60 10.97 9.60
N SER A 93 -14.39 9.97 10.07
CA SER A 93 -14.50 9.60 11.48
C SER A 93 -13.43 8.63 11.97
N LEU A 94 -12.54 8.16 11.10
CA LEU A 94 -11.46 7.25 11.43
C LEU A 94 -10.33 7.97 12.17
N SER A 95 -9.60 7.22 13.03
CA SER A 95 -8.32 7.67 13.57
C SER A 95 -7.29 7.86 12.46
N HIS A 96 -6.17 8.50 12.76
CA HIS A 96 -5.09 8.67 11.79
C HIS A 96 -4.58 7.32 11.28
N GLY A 97 -4.29 6.38 12.17
CA GLY A 97 -3.85 5.02 11.82
C GLY A 97 -4.88 4.26 10.98
N GLN A 98 -6.17 4.34 11.34
CA GLN A 98 -7.24 3.72 10.56
C GLN A 98 -7.37 4.31 9.14
N LYS A 99 -7.15 5.61 8.97
CA LYS A 99 -7.09 6.24 7.64
C LYS A 99 -5.93 5.68 6.82
N GLN A 100 -4.77 5.48 7.42
CA GLN A 100 -3.61 4.86 6.78
C GLN A 100 -3.91 3.42 6.34
N TRP A 101 -4.61 2.63 7.18
CA TRP A 101 -5.04 1.28 6.82
C TRP A 101 -6.06 1.28 5.67
N LEU A 102 -6.99 2.24 5.67
CA LEU A 102 -7.92 2.39 4.54
C LEU A 102 -7.19 2.70 3.23
N GLU A 103 -6.16 3.54 3.25
CA GLU A 103 -5.32 3.80 2.07
C GLU A 103 -4.60 2.56 1.57
N ILE A 104 -4.04 1.76 2.49
CA ILE A 104 -3.46 0.45 2.13
C ILE A 104 -4.55 -0.45 1.51
N GLY A 105 -5.75 -0.45 2.08
CA GLY A 105 -6.91 -1.18 1.54
C GLY A 105 -7.29 -0.73 0.14
N MET A 106 -7.29 0.57 -0.13
CA MET A 106 -7.55 1.11 -1.47
C MET A 106 -6.51 0.63 -2.50
N LEU A 107 -5.24 0.49 -2.10
CA LEU A 107 -4.23 -0.13 -2.96
C LEU A 107 -4.47 -1.62 -3.15
N LEU A 108 -4.79 -2.36 -2.09
CA LEU A 108 -5.09 -3.80 -2.17
C LEU A 108 -6.31 -4.09 -3.06
N ALA A 109 -7.30 -3.19 -3.06
CA ALA A 109 -8.47 -3.29 -3.93
C ALA A 109 -8.12 -3.30 -5.43
N GLN A 110 -6.96 -2.75 -5.82
CA GLN A 110 -6.44 -2.77 -7.19
C GLN A 110 -5.70 -4.07 -7.54
N ASP A 111 -5.57 -5.00 -6.60
CA ASP A 111 -4.83 -6.27 -6.75
C ASP A 111 -3.37 -6.12 -7.21
N PRO A 112 -2.54 -5.30 -6.52
CA PRO A 112 -1.18 -5.07 -6.93
C PRO A 112 -0.31 -6.31 -6.70
N LYS A 113 0.76 -6.45 -7.50
CA LYS A 113 1.84 -7.43 -7.28
C LYS A 113 2.87 -6.92 -6.28
N LEU A 114 3.12 -5.61 -6.31
CA LEU A 114 4.07 -4.92 -5.46
C LEU A 114 3.41 -3.69 -4.84
N LEU A 115 3.45 -3.60 -3.51
CA LEU A 115 3.07 -2.39 -2.76
C LEU A 115 4.33 -1.64 -2.34
N LEU A 116 4.38 -0.36 -2.69
CA LEU A 116 5.38 0.59 -2.20
C LEU A 116 4.74 1.44 -1.12
N VAL A 117 5.19 1.30 0.12
CA VAL A 117 4.61 1.99 1.28
C VAL A 117 5.68 2.89 1.90
N ASP A 118 5.41 4.19 1.89
CA ASP A 118 6.32 5.22 2.35
C ASP A 118 5.82 5.77 3.69
N GLU A 119 6.65 5.66 4.73
CA GLU A 119 6.37 6.07 6.11
C GLU A 119 4.98 5.64 6.63
N PRO A 120 4.67 4.32 6.64
CA PRO A 120 3.33 3.83 7.00
C PRO A 120 2.90 4.12 8.42
N VAL A 121 3.84 4.38 9.34
CA VAL A 121 3.55 4.56 10.78
C VAL A 121 3.75 5.99 11.27
N ALA A 122 4.00 6.94 10.37
CA ALA A 122 4.19 8.34 10.75
C ALA A 122 2.98 8.88 11.53
N GLY A 123 3.21 9.38 12.75
CA GLY A 123 2.18 9.96 13.61
C GLY A 123 1.21 8.96 14.27
N MET A 124 1.51 7.67 14.22
CA MET A 124 0.75 6.62 14.90
C MET A 124 1.17 6.47 16.36
N THR A 125 0.26 5.94 17.18
CA THR A 125 0.56 5.45 18.52
C THR A 125 1.32 4.12 18.45
N ASP A 126 2.00 3.71 19.53
CA ASP A 126 2.72 2.42 19.59
C ASP A 126 1.81 1.24 19.27
N VAL A 127 0.55 1.29 19.72
CA VAL A 127 -0.44 0.24 19.42
C VAL A 127 -0.78 0.18 17.93
N GLU A 128 -1.03 1.33 17.30
CA GLU A 128 -1.31 1.40 15.87
C GLU A 128 -0.09 0.98 15.05
N THR A 129 1.13 1.35 15.48
CA THR A 129 2.40 0.95 14.86
C THR A 129 2.53 -0.58 14.86
N HIS A 130 2.34 -1.22 16.02
CA HIS A 130 2.35 -2.67 16.13
C HIS A 130 1.30 -3.33 15.22
N GLN A 131 0.06 -2.83 15.24
CA GLN A 131 -1.01 -3.34 14.38
C GLN A 131 -0.70 -3.17 12.88
N THR A 132 0.00 -2.09 12.52
CA THR A 132 0.43 -1.86 11.13
C THR A 132 1.54 -2.83 10.72
N ALA A 133 2.47 -3.16 11.62
CA ALA A 133 3.47 -4.20 11.34
C ALA A 133 2.81 -5.55 11.05
N GLU A 134 1.85 -5.95 11.88
CA GLU A 134 1.09 -7.20 11.68
C GLU A 134 0.29 -7.18 10.37
N LEU A 135 -0.34 -6.06 10.04
CA LEU A 135 -1.05 -5.87 8.77
C LEU A 135 -0.11 -6.07 7.57
N LEU A 136 1.06 -5.43 7.57
CA LEU A 136 2.01 -5.55 6.46
C LEU A 136 2.60 -6.96 6.34
N LYS A 137 2.84 -7.64 7.46
CA LYS A 137 3.25 -9.05 7.47
C LYS A 137 2.17 -9.96 6.86
N GLU A 138 0.89 -9.69 7.17
CA GLU A 138 -0.23 -10.44 6.60
C GLU A 138 -0.30 -10.25 5.08
N ILE A 139 -0.24 -9.01 4.62
CA ILE A 139 -0.22 -8.67 3.18
C ILE A 139 0.97 -9.33 2.48
N ASN A 140 2.13 -9.37 3.14
CA ASN A 140 3.36 -9.93 2.55
C ASN A 140 3.32 -11.45 2.35
N LYS A 141 2.34 -12.17 2.89
CA LYS A 141 2.12 -13.60 2.60
C LYS A 141 1.69 -13.83 1.15
N GLU A 142 1.00 -12.87 0.55
CA GLU A 142 0.43 -12.99 -0.80
C GLU A 142 1.00 -11.99 -1.80
N LYS A 143 1.49 -10.85 -1.32
CA LYS A 143 1.97 -9.72 -2.13
C LYS A 143 3.40 -9.36 -1.75
N THR A 144 4.15 -8.82 -2.71
CA THR A 144 5.44 -8.21 -2.36
C THR A 144 5.20 -6.83 -1.76
N VAL A 145 5.83 -6.56 -0.62
CA VAL A 145 5.73 -5.26 0.07
C VAL A 145 7.13 -4.67 0.21
N MET A 146 7.30 -3.44 -0.22
CA MET A 146 8.50 -2.64 0.01
C MET A 146 8.13 -1.44 0.89
N VAL A 147 8.79 -1.32 2.02
CA VAL A 147 8.56 -0.26 3.00
C VAL A 147 9.77 0.67 3.03
N VAL A 148 9.53 1.97 3.00
CA VAL A 148 10.53 3.01 3.29
C VAL A 148 10.20 3.59 4.65
N GLU A 149 11.12 3.47 5.59
CA GLU A 149 10.91 3.89 6.98
C GLU A 149 12.20 4.33 7.66
N HIS A 150 12.06 5.15 8.67
CA HIS A 150 13.15 5.61 9.52
C HIS A 150 12.95 5.23 11.00
N ASP A 151 11.80 4.68 11.38
CA ASP A 151 11.53 4.13 12.70
C ASP A 151 12.16 2.74 12.84
N MET A 152 13.29 2.68 13.53
CA MET A 152 14.06 1.43 13.72
C MET A 152 13.30 0.40 14.56
N THR A 153 12.39 0.82 15.45
CA THR A 153 11.57 -0.09 16.24
C THR A 153 10.58 -0.82 15.33
N PHE A 154 9.91 -0.08 14.48
CA PHE A 154 8.98 -0.64 13.50
C PHE A 154 9.71 -1.54 12.48
N VAL A 155 10.86 -1.11 11.95
CA VAL A 155 11.67 -1.93 11.02
C VAL A 155 12.12 -3.23 11.68
N ARG A 156 12.53 -3.19 12.95
CA ARG A 156 12.89 -4.39 13.71
C ARG A 156 11.70 -5.33 13.89
N GLU A 157 10.53 -4.76 14.14
CA GLU A 157 9.30 -5.54 14.31
C GLU A 157 8.90 -6.25 13.01
N LEU A 158 9.09 -5.63 11.84
CA LEU A 158 8.83 -6.28 10.55
C LEU A 158 9.69 -7.55 10.35
N GLY A 159 10.91 -7.56 10.86
CA GLY A 159 11.78 -8.74 10.85
C GLY A 159 12.23 -9.19 9.46
N VAL A 160 12.37 -8.25 8.53
CA VAL A 160 12.70 -8.49 7.11
C VAL A 160 14.11 -8.02 6.77
N LYS A 161 14.57 -8.32 5.54
CA LYS A 161 15.81 -7.76 5.00
C LYS A 161 15.69 -6.24 4.87
N VAL A 162 16.74 -5.55 5.32
CA VAL A 162 16.84 -4.08 5.31
C VAL A 162 17.97 -3.65 4.37
N THR A 163 17.73 -2.63 3.57
CA THR A 163 18.74 -1.90 2.82
C THR A 163 18.83 -0.49 3.39
N CYS A 164 19.96 -0.13 3.98
CA CYS A 164 20.22 1.19 4.52
C CYS A 164 20.79 2.10 3.43
N LEU A 165 20.12 3.24 3.23
CA LEU A 165 20.55 4.27 2.28
C LEU A 165 21.08 5.49 3.04
N HIS A 166 22.21 6.02 2.59
CA HIS A 166 22.80 7.26 3.09
C HIS A 166 23.37 8.08 1.95
N GLU A 167 22.98 9.34 1.84
CA GLU A 167 23.43 10.28 0.79
C GLU A 167 23.36 9.70 -0.65
N GLY A 168 22.28 8.96 -0.95
CA GLY A 168 22.04 8.38 -2.26
C GLY A 168 22.81 7.09 -2.55
N THR A 169 23.56 6.54 -1.58
CA THR A 169 24.30 5.28 -1.71
C THR A 169 23.78 4.21 -0.77
N VAL A 170 23.94 2.95 -1.16
CA VAL A 170 23.67 1.81 -0.26
C VAL A 170 24.83 1.70 0.73
N LEU A 171 24.54 1.94 2.01
CA LEU A 171 25.49 1.84 3.10
C LEU A 171 25.67 0.40 3.57
N ALA A 172 24.57 -0.31 3.77
CA ALA A 172 24.58 -1.71 4.22
C ALA A 172 23.31 -2.45 3.80
N GLU A 173 23.39 -3.76 3.69
CA GLU A 173 22.25 -4.66 3.50
C GLU A 173 22.35 -5.88 4.42
N GLY A 174 21.22 -6.28 5.00
CA GLY A 174 21.16 -7.45 5.87
C GLY A 174 19.93 -7.47 6.77
N THR A 175 20.03 -8.17 7.89
CA THR A 175 19.05 -8.04 8.98
C THR A 175 19.23 -6.70 9.68
N ILE A 176 18.21 -6.23 10.41
CA ILE A 176 18.30 -4.97 11.15
C ILE A 176 19.52 -4.97 12.12
N ASP A 177 19.85 -6.10 12.74
CA ASP A 177 20.96 -6.18 13.68
C ASP A 177 22.33 -6.09 12.95
N GLN A 178 22.42 -6.59 11.72
CA GLN A 178 23.63 -6.48 10.89
C GLN A 178 23.84 -5.07 10.35
N VAL A 179 22.75 -4.35 10.09
CA VAL A 179 22.80 -2.99 9.53
C VAL A 179 23.00 -1.94 10.63
N SER A 180 22.63 -2.25 11.89
CA SER A 180 22.74 -1.34 13.05
C SER A 180 24.07 -1.45 13.80
N SER A 181 24.93 -2.40 13.44
CA SER A 181 26.25 -2.62 14.03
C SER A 181 27.34 -1.86 13.27
#